data_a76191181c3ac5166fa69f63f86ce427
#
_entry.id   a76191181c3ac5166fa69f63f86ce427
#
_cell.length_a   1.000
_cell.length_b   1.000
_cell.length_c   1.000
_cell.angle_alpha   90.00
_cell.angle_beta   90.00
_cell.angle_gamma   90.00
#
_symmetry.space_group_name_H-M   'P 1'
#
loop_
_entity.id
_entity.type
_entity.pdbx_description
1 polymer ?
#
loop_
_entity_poly.entity_id
_entity_poly.type
_entity_poly.pdbx_seq_one_letter_code
_entity_poly.pdbx_strand_id
1 'polypeptide(L)'
;MAIKIISKNELKKCGIEKDIELGISLHDFLEHENILHVYGRFEDEKRIYLIMDYCPRGDMYGCLVKRKRFSKRRAASYIRKITAAIDYCHQMHVIHRDIKPENILLGPNVFLYDYTVIV
;
A
#
# COMPACT_ATOMS: atom_id res chain seq x y z
N MET A 1 -5.79 7.34 12.20
CA MET A 1 -4.43 7.24 11.61
C MET A 1 -3.72 6.01 12.15
N ALA A 2 -2.80 5.45 11.38
CA ALA A 2 -1.93 4.35 11.77
C ALA A 2 -0.46 4.77 11.60
N ILE A 3 0.44 4.11 12.33
CA ILE A 3 1.88 4.29 12.16
C ILE A 3 2.47 2.95 11.72
N LYS A 4 3.10 2.93 10.54
CA LYS A 4 3.90 1.78 10.11
C LYS A 4 5.35 2.02 10.50
N ILE A 5 5.95 1.00 11.12
CA ILE A 5 7.35 1.03 11.57
C ILE A 5 8.15 0.06 10.69
N ILE A 6 9.20 0.55 10.06
CA ILE A 6 10.07 -0.22 9.16
C ILE A 6 11.49 -0.24 9.76
N SER A 7 12.07 -1.42 9.92
CA SER A 7 13.42 -1.59 10.45
C SER A 7 14.47 -1.37 9.36
N LYS A 8 15.36 -0.40 9.53
CA LYS A 8 16.47 -0.14 8.60
C LYS A 8 17.44 -1.31 8.50
N ASN A 9 17.65 -2.04 9.61
CA ASN A 9 18.51 -3.22 9.62
C ASN A 9 17.95 -4.37 8.76
N GLU A 10 16.63 -4.56 8.79
CA GLU A 10 15.99 -5.59 7.94
C GLU A 10 16.08 -5.21 6.46
N LEU A 11 15.86 -3.93 6.11
CA LEU A 11 16.01 -3.46 4.74
C LEU A 11 17.43 -3.66 4.21
N LYS A 12 18.45 -3.36 5.02
CA LYS A 12 19.86 -3.58 4.68
C LYS A 12 20.19 -5.06 4.46
N LYS A 13 19.71 -5.93 5.36
CA LYS A 13 19.90 -7.38 5.23
C LYS A 13 19.28 -7.94 3.95
N CYS A 14 18.12 -7.41 3.55
CA CYS A 14 17.43 -7.81 2.33
C CYS A 14 17.98 -7.12 1.06
N GLY A 15 18.81 -6.09 1.19
CA GLY A 15 19.35 -5.31 0.06
C GLY A 15 18.34 -4.44 -0.66
N ILE A 16 17.19 -4.13 -0.03
CA ILE A 16 16.06 -3.39 -0.62
C ILE A 16 15.88 -1.97 -0.06
N GLU A 17 16.87 -1.47 0.70
CA GLU A 17 16.78 -0.15 1.36
C GLU A 17 16.47 0.98 0.36
N LYS A 18 17.21 1.04 -0.75
CA LYS A 18 17.01 2.06 -1.80
C LYS A 18 15.65 1.96 -2.49
N ASP A 19 15.19 0.74 -2.73
CA ASP A 19 13.90 0.51 -3.38
C ASP A 19 12.73 0.97 -2.49
N ILE A 20 12.83 0.72 -1.18
CA ILE A 20 11.84 1.19 -0.20
C ILE A 20 11.88 2.71 -0.05
N GLU A 21 13.05 3.33 0.01
CA GLU A 21 13.19 4.80 0.08
C GLU A 21 12.60 5.48 -1.16
N LEU A 22 12.88 4.91 -2.35
CA LEU A 22 12.31 5.38 -3.60
C LEU A 22 10.78 5.21 -3.60
N GLY A 23 10.28 4.04 -3.21
CA GLY A 23 8.85 3.77 -3.13
C GLY A 23 8.11 4.73 -2.20
N ILE A 24 8.67 5.02 -1.02
CA ILE A 24 8.12 6.01 -0.08
C ILE A 24 8.09 7.39 -0.73
N SER A 25 9.18 7.81 -1.39
CA SER A 25 9.26 9.12 -2.04
C SER A 25 8.26 9.25 -3.20
N LEU A 26 8.06 8.20 -3.99
CA LEU A 26 7.06 8.18 -5.06
C LEU A 26 5.63 8.21 -4.51
N HIS A 27 5.39 7.54 -3.39
CA HIS A 27 4.07 7.52 -2.75
C HIS A 27 3.64 8.91 -2.26
N ASP A 28 4.58 9.77 -1.88
CA ASP A 28 4.30 11.16 -1.47
C ASP A 28 3.65 12.00 -2.60
N PHE A 29 3.78 11.59 -3.87
CA PHE A 29 3.21 12.28 -5.04
C PHE A 29 1.91 11.63 -5.56
N LEU A 30 1.50 10.49 -5.01
CA LEU A 30 0.31 9.77 -5.46
C LEU A 30 -0.91 10.17 -4.62
N GLU A 31 -1.85 10.87 -5.25
CA GLU A 31 -3.12 11.27 -4.64
C GLU A 31 -4.29 10.64 -5.39
N HIS A 32 -4.88 9.60 -4.85
CA HIS A 32 -6.03 8.91 -5.43
C HIS A 32 -6.90 8.27 -4.33
N GLU A 33 -8.22 8.27 -4.48
CA GLU A 33 -9.18 7.75 -3.49
C GLU A 33 -9.00 6.25 -3.14
N ASN A 34 -8.32 5.49 -4.00
CA ASN A 34 -8.04 4.07 -3.81
C ASN A 34 -6.52 3.76 -3.65
N ILE A 35 -5.72 4.77 -3.38
CA ILE A 35 -4.33 4.63 -2.92
C ILE A 35 -4.27 5.09 -1.47
N LEU A 36 -3.62 4.31 -0.61
CA LEU A 36 -3.52 4.62 0.81
C LEU A 36 -2.74 5.94 0.98
N HIS A 37 -3.33 6.90 1.67
CA HIS A 37 -2.68 8.19 1.88
C HIS A 37 -1.63 8.12 3.01
N VAL A 38 -0.45 8.70 2.75
CA VAL A 38 0.62 8.89 3.72
C VAL A 38 0.68 10.36 4.08
N TYR A 39 0.41 10.68 5.33
CA TYR A 39 0.36 12.06 5.86
C TYR A 39 1.73 12.64 6.15
N GLY A 40 2.72 11.77 6.36
CA GLY A 40 4.07 12.18 6.66
C GLY A 40 4.96 11.03 7.10
N ARG A 41 6.24 11.32 7.20
CA ARG A 41 7.25 10.35 7.63
C ARG A 41 8.27 11.02 8.55
N PHE A 42 8.84 10.24 9.43
CA PHE A 42 10.02 10.58 10.22
C PHE A 42 10.87 9.33 10.45
N GLU A 43 12.10 9.51 10.87
CA GLU A 43 13.01 8.40 11.06
C GLU A 43 13.95 8.67 12.26
N ASP A 44 14.44 7.58 12.82
CA ASP A 44 15.56 7.57 13.74
C ASP A 44 16.74 6.76 13.16
N GLU A 45 17.76 6.49 13.96
CA GLU A 45 18.92 5.70 13.51
C GLU A 45 18.58 4.28 13.07
N LYS A 46 17.50 3.70 13.58
CA LYS A 46 17.13 2.27 13.42
C LYS A 46 15.88 2.05 12.61
N ARG A 47 14.97 3.03 12.53
CA ARG A 47 13.62 2.85 12.00
C ARG A 47 13.14 4.02 11.17
N ILE A 48 12.26 3.70 10.21
CA ILE A 48 11.45 4.67 9.46
C ILE A 48 10.01 4.51 9.96
N TYR A 49 9.32 5.63 10.18
CA TYR A 49 7.95 5.70 10.66
C TYR A 49 7.09 6.42 9.62
N LEU A 50 6.00 5.80 9.20
CA LEU A 50 5.07 6.34 8.22
C LEU A 50 3.72 6.56 8.88
N ILE A 51 3.21 7.78 8.83
CA ILE A 51 1.88 8.15 9.33
C ILE A 51 0.91 8.03 8.16
N MET A 52 -0.11 7.19 8.27
CA MET A 52 -0.99 6.83 7.17
C MET A 52 -2.45 6.63 7.61
N ASP A 53 -3.34 6.44 6.64
CA ASP A 53 -4.71 6.06 6.91
C ASP A 53 -4.80 4.76 7.71
N TYR A 54 -5.77 4.71 8.62
CA TYR A 54 -6.08 3.51 9.36
C TYR A 54 -7.16 2.69 8.65
N CYS A 55 -6.84 1.44 8.34
CA CYS A 55 -7.74 0.50 7.72
C CYS A 55 -8.21 -0.56 8.73
N PRO A 56 -9.37 -0.36 9.40
CA PRO A 56 -9.79 -1.18 10.54
C PRO A 56 -10.10 -2.64 10.18
N ARG A 57 -10.33 -2.94 8.91
CA ARG A 57 -10.59 -4.31 8.44
C ARG A 57 -9.33 -5.07 8.00
N GLY A 58 -8.16 -4.43 8.12
CA GLY A 58 -6.87 -5.00 7.72
C GLY A 58 -6.73 -5.20 6.21
N ASP A 59 -5.94 -6.17 5.81
CA ASP A 59 -5.69 -6.49 4.41
C ASP A 59 -6.75 -7.46 3.83
N MET A 60 -6.81 -7.52 2.50
CA MET A 60 -7.76 -8.36 1.77
C MET A 60 -7.49 -9.85 1.98
N TYR A 61 -6.23 -10.27 2.13
CA TYR A 61 -5.88 -11.66 2.39
C TYR A 61 -6.47 -12.14 3.71
N GLY A 62 -6.25 -11.40 4.80
CA GLY A 62 -6.84 -11.70 6.11
C GLY A 62 -8.37 -11.76 6.08
N CYS A 63 -8.98 -10.87 5.29
CA CYS A 63 -10.43 -10.93 5.04
C CYS A 63 -10.87 -12.19 4.30
N LEU A 64 -10.12 -12.61 3.27
CA LEU A 64 -10.41 -13.83 2.50
C LEU A 64 -10.26 -15.09 3.34
N VAL A 65 -9.23 -15.16 4.19
CA VAL A 65 -9.04 -16.28 5.13
C VAL A 65 -10.25 -16.43 6.05
N LYS A 66 -10.78 -15.34 6.59
CA LYS A 66 -11.94 -15.35 7.49
C LYS A 66 -13.26 -15.64 6.75
N ARG A 67 -13.46 -15.05 5.57
CA ARG A 67 -14.72 -15.12 4.82
C ARG A 67 -14.75 -16.21 3.76
N LYS A 68 -13.60 -16.79 3.41
CA LYS A 68 -13.34 -17.76 2.33
C LYS A 68 -13.57 -17.21 0.93
N ARG A 69 -14.55 -16.34 0.72
CA ARG A 69 -14.87 -15.71 -0.57
C ARG A 69 -15.57 -14.37 -0.38
N PHE A 70 -15.52 -13.53 -1.41
CA PHE A 70 -16.40 -12.38 -1.57
C PHE A 70 -17.57 -12.70 -2.50
N SER A 71 -18.70 -12.01 -2.31
CA SER A 71 -19.78 -12.04 -3.31
C SER A 71 -19.27 -11.48 -4.64
N LYS A 72 -19.88 -11.91 -5.76
CA LYS A 72 -19.54 -11.39 -7.10
C LYS A 72 -19.61 -9.86 -7.16
N ARG A 73 -20.66 -9.27 -6.58
CA ARG A 73 -20.84 -7.81 -6.53
C ARG A 73 -19.71 -7.11 -5.78
N ARG A 74 -19.30 -7.64 -4.64
CA ARG A 74 -18.20 -7.08 -3.84
C ARG A 74 -16.88 -7.24 -4.55
N ALA A 75 -16.59 -8.40 -5.09
CA ALA A 75 -15.36 -8.65 -5.86
C ALA A 75 -15.26 -7.71 -7.07
N ALA A 76 -16.33 -7.55 -7.84
CA ALA A 76 -16.38 -6.62 -8.97
C ALA A 76 -16.11 -5.16 -8.53
N SER A 77 -16.70 -4.73 -7.41
CA SER A 77 -16.43 -3.39 -6.83
C SER A 77 -14.98 -3.21 -6.44
N TYR A 78 -14.35 -4.20 -5.81
CA TYR A 78 -12.94 -4.15 -5.43
C TYR A 78 -12.03 -4.09 -6.65
N ILE A 79 -12.24 -4.97 -7.64
CA ILE A 79 -11.46 -4.98 -8.89
C ILE A 79 -11.55 -3.64 -9.59
N ARG A 80 -12.73 -3.05 -9.74
CA ARG A 80 -12.90 -1.75 -10.38
C ARG A 80 -12.09 -0.65 -9.69
N LYS A 81 -12.11 -0.60 -8.36
CA LYS A 81 -11.39 0.41 -7.57
C LYS A 81 -9.87 0.22 -7.64
N ILE A 82 -9.41 -1.03 -7.55
CA ILE A 82 -7.99 -1.36 -7.65
C ILE A 82 -7.49 -1.03 -9.06
N THR A 83 -8.24 -1.37 -10.10
CA THR A 83 -7.90 -1.05 -11.49
C THR A 83 -7.79 0.46 -11.70
N ALA A 84 -8.70 1.26 -11.12
CA ALA A 84 -8.61 2.71 -11.19
C ALA A 84 -7.35 3.25 -10.51
N ALA A 85 -6.96 2.69 -9.36
CA ALA A 85 -5.72 3.06 -8.68
C ALA A 85 -4.48 2.71 -9.51
N ILE A 86 -4.46 1.52 -10.13
CA ILE A 86 -3.34 1.07 -10.99
C ILE A 86 -3.25 1.95 -12.24
N ASP A 87 -4.38 2.26 -12.89
CA ASP A 87 -4.43 3.14 -14.06
C ASP A 87 -3.88 4.53 -13.72
N TYR A 88 -4.27 5.10 -12.59
CA TYR A 88 -3.72 6.35 -12.09
C TYR A 88 -2.19 6.27 -11.87
N CYS A 89 -1.67 5.20 -11.25
CA CYS A 89 -0.24 4.99 -11.09
C CYS A 89 0.47 4.98 -12.46
N HIS A 90 -0.08 4.27 -13.44
CA HIS A 90 0.49 4.20 -14.80
C HIS A 90 0.49 5.57 -15.50
N GLN A 91 -0.56 6.38 -15.34
CA GLN A 91 -0.60 7.77 -15.84
C GLN A 91 0.48 8.64 -15.19
N MET A 92 0.83 8.36 -13.94
CA MET A 92 1.92 9.02 -13.20
C MET A 92 3.31 8.39 -13.48
N HIS A 93 3.40 7.48 -14.48
CA HIS A 93 4.62 6.71 -14.82
C HIS A 93 5.14 5.84 -13.67
N VAL A 94 4.26 5.34 -12.84
CA VAL A 94 4.58 4.51 -11.67
C VAL A 94 4.01 3.11 -11.86
N ILE A 95 4.84 2.08 -11.68
CA ILE A 95 4.45 0.66 -11.76
C ILE A 95 4.53 0.04 -10.36
N HIS A 96 3.44 -0.54 -9.87
CA HIS A 96 3.35 -1.06 -8.50
C HIS A 96 4.19 -2.33 -8.26
N ARG A 97 4.25 -3.25 -9.23
CA ARG A 97 5.01 -4.53 -9.25
C ARG A 97 4.65 -5.61 -8.24
N ASP A 98 3.90 -5.33 -7.18
CA ASP A 98 3.55 -6.32 -6.14
C ASP A 98 2.05 -6.27 -5.80
N ILE A 99 1.19 -6.36 -6.84
CA ILE A 99 -0.27 -6.42 -6.65
C ILE A 99 -0.66 -7.79 -6.12
N LYS A 100 -1.09 -7.82 -4.87
CA LYS A 100 -1.55 -9.04 -4.18
C LYS A 100 -2.53 -8.69 -3.06
N PRO A 101 -3.36 -9.64 -2.59
CA PRO A 101 -4.35 -9.38 -1.54
C PRO A 101 -3.77 -8.82 -0.24
N GLU A 102 -2.51 -9.14 0.09
CA GLU A 102 -1.79 -8.64 1.27
C GLU A 102 -1.50 -7.14 1.19
N ASN A 103 -1.40 -6.59 -0.04
CA ASN A 103 -1.13 -5.18 -0.31
C ASN A 103 -2.40 -4.38 -0.66
N ILE A 104 -3.57 -4.96 -0.42
CA ILE A 104 -4.87 -4.30 -0.59
C ILE A 104 -5.51 -4.16 0.78
N LEU A 105 -5.61 -2.93 1.27
CA LEU A 105 -6.17 -2.63 2.58
C LEU A 105 -7.66 -2.29 2.50
N LEU A 106 -8.40 -2.73 3.50
CA LEU A 106 -9.85 -2.57 3.59
C LEU A 106 -10.21 -1.63 4.74
N GLY A 107 -10.67 -0.45 4.39
CA GLY A 107 -11.16 0.57 5.29
C GLY A 107 -12.58 1.01 4.92
N PRO A 108 -12.93 2.29 5.06
CA PRO A 108 -14.13 2.87 4.49
C PRO A 108 -14.18 2.68 2.97
N ASN A 109 -13.02 2.65 2.33
CA ASN A 109 -12.82 2.32 0.93
C ASN A 109 -11.86 1.12 0.79
N VAL A 110 -11.46 0.80 -0.46
CA VAL A 110 -10.39 -0.16 -0.79
C VAL A 110 -9.17 0.64 -1.20
N PHE A 111 -8.04 0.33 -0.60
CA PHE A 111 -6.79 1.04 -0.83
C PHE A 111 -5.71 0.09 -1.33
N LEU A 112 -5.08 0.46 -2.44
CA LEU A 112 -3.83 -0.13 -2.86
C LEU A 112 -2.70 0.44 -2.00
N TYR A 113 -1.83 -0.44 -1.53
CA TYR A 113 -0.77 -0.10 -0.60
C TYR A 113 0.48 -0.93 -0.90
N ASP A 114 1.56 -0.29 -1.27
CA ASP A 114 2.91 -0.86 -1.24
C ASP A 114 3.98 0.22 -1.49
N TYR A 115 5.20 -0.04 -1.01
CA TYR A 115 6.38 0.81 -1.23
C TYR A 115 7.40 0.19 -2.21
N THR A 116 7.11 -0.96 -2.78
CA THR A 116 7.94 -1.59 -3.83
C THR A 116 7.69 -1.00 -5.23
N VAL A 117 7.37 0.28 -5.27
CA VAL A 117 7.09 0.99 -6.51
C VAL A 117 8.40 1.38 -7.18
N ILE A 118 8.56 1.05 -8.46
CA ILE A 118 9.70 1.46 -9.28
C ILE A 118 9.19 2.12 -10.56
N VAL A 119 9.83 3.21 -10.91
CA VAL A 119 9.67 3.91 -12.18
C VAL A 119 10.26 3.10 -13.33
#